data_8d292158392526821f3ac0b5388caf8e
#
_entry.id   8d292158392526821f3ac0b5388caf8e
#
_cell.length_a   1.000
_cell.length_b   1.000
_cell.length_c   1.000
_cell.angle_alpha   90.00
_cell.angle_beta   90.00
_cell.angle_gamma   90.00
#
_symmetry.space_group_name_H-M   'P 1'
#
loop_
_entity.id
_entity.type
_entity.pdbx_description
1 polymer ?
#
loop_
_entity_poly.entity_id
_entity_poly.type
_entity_poly.pdbx_seq_one_letter_code
_entity_poly.pdbx_strand_id
1 'polypeptide(L)'
;MIVEFPLFGAGINYFPYEISVLRIFEPRYLLLIGDSIKNNQSFCVSKSLDNIGQIVSEVQILEHQDISNAEQVVVVECVNLRKVNNIYPVSYTHLTLPTI
;
A
#
# COMPACT_ATOMS: atom_id res chain seq x y z
N MET A 1 -4.73 -1.10 20.38
CA MET A 1 -4.20 0.06 19.66
C MET A 1 -4.57 -0.03 18.17
N ILE A 2 -5.05 1.05 17.62
CA ILE A 2 -5.40 1.13 16.19
C ILE A 2 -4.22 1.73 15.45
N VAL A 3 -3.79 1.06 14.38
CA VAL A 3 -2.72 1.52 13.51
C VAL A 3 -3.32 1.85 12.15
N GLU A 4 -2.92 2.97 11.57
CA GLU A 4 -3.39 3.41 10.27
C GLU A 4 -2.32 3.19 9.22
N PHE A 5 -2.74 2.67 8.07
CA PHE A 5 -1.87 2.47 6.91
C PHE A 5 -2.52 3.02 5.66
N PRO A 6 -1.74 3.61 4.75
CA PRO A 6 -2.23 3.83 3.39
C PRO A 6 -2.60 2.50 2.72
N LEU A 7 -3.63 2.49 1.90
CA LEU A 7 -4.13 1.29 1.25
C LEU A 7 -4.02 1.40 -0.26
N PHE A 8 -3.34 0.43 -0.85
CA PHE A 8 -3.16 0.30 -2.29
C PHE A 8 -4.00 -0.86 -2.81
N GLY A 9 -5.00 -0.57 -3.62
CA GLY A 9 -5.84 -1.60 -4.23
C GLY A 9 -5.21 -2.15 -5.49
N ALA A 10 -4.38 -3.14 -5.34
CA ALA A 10 -3.62 -3.73 -6.45
C ALA A 10 -4.29 -4.94 -7.09
N GLY A 11 -5.43 -5.37 -6.56
CA GLY A 11 -6.10 -6.57 -7.04
C GLY A 11 -5.47 -7.87 -6.62
N ILE A 12 -4.47 -7.82 -5.75
CA ILE A 12 -3.75 -9.00 -5.26
C ILE A 12 -3.42 -8.84 -3.78
N ASN A 13 -3.13 -9.97 -3.14
CA ASN A 13 -2.53 -10.04 -1.82
C ASN A 13 -1.23 -10.80 -1.91
N TYR A 14 -0.32 -10.53 -0.99
CA TYR A 14 0.97 -11.23 -0.90
C TYR A 14 1.03 -12.08 0.35
N PHE A 15 1.87 -13.11 0.31
CA PHE A 15 2.22 -13.88 1.50
C PHE A 15 3.43 -13.24 2.19
N PRO A 16 3.62 -13.49 3.50
CA PRO A 16 4.80 -13.00 4.21
C PRO A 16 6.09 -13.40 3.50
N TYR A 17 7.03 -12.45 3.43
CA TYR A 17 8.33 -12.56 2.77
C TYR A 17 8.29 -12.60 1.25
N GLU A 18 7.12 -12.53 0.65
CA GLU A 18 7.00 -12.45 -0.81
C GLU A 18 7.51 -11.10 -1.29
N ILE A 19 8.34 -11.11 -2.33
CA ILE A 19 8.86 -9.90 -2.97
C ILE A 19 8.19 -9.75 -4.32
N SER A 20 7.74 -8.54 -4.64
CA SER A 20 7.06 -8.27 -5.89
C SER A 20 7.43 -6.90 -6.42
N VAL A 21 7.16 -6.70 -7.70
CA VAL A 21 7.36 -5.43 -8.38
C VAL A 21 6.00 -4.83 -8.68
N LEU A 22 5.80 -3.60 -8.26
CA LEU A 22 4.59 -2.84 -8.52
C LEU A 22 4.89 -1.69 -9.48
N ARG A 23 4.04 -1.56 -10.49
CA ARG A 23 4.12 -0.48 -11.44
C ARG A 23 3.04 0.53 -11.10
N ILE A 24 3.45 1.73 -10.77
CA ILE A 24 2.58 2.76 -10.23
C ILE A 24 2.39 3.85 -11.28
N PHE A 25 1.16 4.10 -11.69
CA PHE A 25 0.86 5.12 -12.69
C PHE A 25 -0.38 5.95 -12.36
N GLU A 26 -1.20 5.54 -11.40
CA GLU A 26 -2.33 6.35 -10.95
C GLU A 26 -1.83 7.47 -10.05
N PRO A 27 -2.25 8.75 -10.28
CA PRO A 27 -1.74 9.87 -9.48
C PRO A 27 -1.89 9.71 -7.98
N ARG A 28 -3.03 9.16 -7.52
CA ARG A 28 -3.25 8.93 -6.09
C ARG A 28 -2.23 7.97 -5.49
N TYR A 29 -1.84 6.94 -6.25
CA TYR A 29 -0.87 5.96 -5.75
C TYR A 29 0.56 6.45 -5.89
N LEU A 30 0.86 7.28 -6.89
CA LEU A 30 2.15 7.96 -6.95
C LEU A 30 2.36 8.83 -5.72
N LEU A 31 1.31 9.52 -5.27
CA LEU A 31 1.36 10.32 -4.05
C LEU A 31 1.57 9.44 -2.82
N LEU A 32 0.86 8.32 -2.73
CA LEU A 32 1.00 7.37 -1.64
C LEU A 32 2.44 6.84 -1.56
N ILE A 33 2.99 6.42 -2.68
CA ILE A 33 4.36 5.89 -2.74
C ILE A 33 5.38 6.97 -2.36
N GLY A 34 5.21 8.19 -2.88
CA GLY A 34 6.08 9.32 -2.54
C GLY A 34 6.11 9.59 -1.04
N ASP A 35 4.95 9.60 -0.40
CA ASP A 35 4.86 9.81 1.05
C ASP A 35 5.45 8.64 1.83
N SER A 36 5.26 7.41 1.37
CA SER A 36 5.83 6.22 2.02
C SER A 36 7.36 6.25 1.97
N ILE A 37 7.94 6.64 0.84
CA ILE A 37 9.39 6.79 0.70
C ILE A 37 9.89 7.89 1.61
N LYS A 38 9.25 9.05 1.58
CA LYS A 38 9.67 10.23 2.35
C LYS A 38 9.66 9.95 3.84
N ASN A 39 8.64 9.25 4.32
CA ASN A 39 8.44 8.99 5.76
C ASN A 39 9.00 7.64 6.19
N ASN A 40 9.62 6.88 5.28
CA ASN A 40 10.10 5.54 5.53
C ASN A 40 9.02 4.66 6.17
N GLN A 41 7.83 4.66 5.57
CA GLN A 41 6.64 4.04 6.12
C GLN A 41 6.18 2.91 5.21
N SER A 42 5.71 1.81 5.82
CA SER A 42 5.05 0.74 5.07
C SER A 42 3.63 1.14 4.69
N PHE A 43 3.07 0.42 3.73
CA PHE A 43 1.67 0.58 3.33
C PHE A 43 1.05 -0.80 3.14
N CYS A 44 -0.26 -0.85 2.96
CA CYS A 44 -0.96 -2.11 2.78
C CYS A 44 -1.42 -2.28 1.33
N VAL A 45 -1.31 -3.51 0.83
CA VAL A 45 -1.78 -3.91 -0.50
C VAL A 45 -2.97 -4.83 -0.31
N SER A 46 -4.04 -4.58 -1.05
CA SER A 46 -5.27 -5.35 -0.92
C SER A 46 -5.81 -5.76 -2.28
N LYS A 47 -6.64 -6.79 -2.26
CA LYS A 47 -7.39 -7.25 -3.41
C LYS A 47 -8.52 -6.27 -3.76
N SER A 48 -9.14 -5.69 -2.74
CA SER A 48 -10.29 -4.80 -2.89
C SER A 48 -10.15 -3.64 -1.91
N LEU A 49 -10.74 -2.49 -2.26
CA LEU A 49 -10.73 -1.30 -1.41
C LEU A 49 -11.92 -1.21 -0.48
N ASP A 50 -12.90 -2.10 -0.59
CA ASP A 50 -14.19 -1.93 0.08
C ASP A 50 -14.58 -3.08 1.02
N ASN A 51 -13.69 -4.04 1.28
CA ASN A 51 -14.02 -5.19 2.12
C ASN A 51 -13.45 -5.02 3.53
N ILE A 52 -14.30 -4.61 4.45
CA ILE A 52 -13.96 -4.63 5.88
C ILE A 52 -13.85 -6.07 6.34
N GLY A 53 -12.85 -6.37 7.15
CA GLY A 53 -12.59 -7.71 7.65
C GLY A 53 -11.65 -8.54 6.78
N GLN A 54 -11.30 -8.05 5.58
CA GLN A 54 -10.35 -8.76 4.74
C GLN A 54 -8.95 -8.74 5.33
N ILE A 55 -8.14 -9.70 4.92
CA ILE A 55 -6.71 -9.72 5.25
C ILE A 55 -5.97 -8.99 4.13
N VAL A 56 -5.10 -8.06 4.51
CA VAL A 56 -4.29 -7.29 3.58
C VAL A 56 -2.81 -7.50 3.88
N SER A 57 -1.96 -7.22 2.90
CA SER A 57 -0.51 -7.41 3.02
C SER A 57 0.14 -6.08 3.36
N GLU A 58 0.81 -6.00 4.50
CA GLU A 58 1.66 -4.86 4.81
C GLU A 58 2.99 -5.05 4.11
N VAL A 59 3.40 -4.07 3.31
CA VAL A 59 4.62 -4.15 2.50
C VAL A 59 5.55 -2.99 2.80
N GLN A 60 6.85 -3.25 2.65
CA GLN A 60 7.89 -2.24 2.72
C GLN A 60 8.53 -2.09 1.34
N ILE A 61 8.89 -0.86 1.00
CA ILE A 61 9.56 -0.56 -0.25
C ILE A 61 11.05 -0.88 -0.07
N LEU A 62 11.56 -1.80 -0.90
CA LEU A 62 12.98 -2.15 -0.92
C LEU A 62 13.75 -1.26 -1.89
N GLU A 63 13.18 -0.99 -3.06
CA GLU A 63 13.78 -0.16 -4.10
C GLU A 63 12.67 0.57 -4.86
N HIS A 64 13.03 1.71 -5.46
CA HIS A 64 12.12 2.45 -6.32
C HIS A 64 12.88 3.09 -7.46
N GLN A 65 12.20 3.28 -8.58
CA GLN A 65 12.76 3.92 -9.77
C GLN A 65 11.68 4.72 -10.47
N ASP A 66 11.98 5.97 -10.79
CA ASP A 66 11.11 6.80 -11.61
C ASP A 66 11.33 6.44 -13.08
N ILE A 67 10.27 5.98 -13.73
CA ILE A 67 10.32 5.68 -15.16
C ILE A 67 10.04 6.94 -15.96
N SER A 68 9.10 7.77 -15.48
CA SER A 68 8.74 9.04 -16.07
C SER A 68 8.08 9.91 -15.00
N ASN A 69 7.63 11.10 -15.36
CA ASN A 69 6.89 11.97 -14.44
C ASN A 69 5.55 11.38 -14.02
N ALA A 70 5.05 10.40 -14.75
CA ALA A 70 3.74 9.81 -14.53
C ALA A 70 3.80 8.32 -14.17
N GLU A 71 4.99 7.76 -14.01
CA GLU A 71 5.13 6.33 -13.77
C GLU A 71 6.34 6.03 -12.90
N GLN A 72 6.14 5.15 -11.92
CA GLN A 72 7.17 4.70 -11.00
C GLN A 72 7.09 3.19 -10.82
N VAL A 73 8.23 2.56 -10.64
CA VAL A 73 8.33 1.13 -10.32
C VAL A 73 8.90 1.00 -8.92
N VAL A 74 8.26 0.18 -8.09
CA VAL A 74 8.73 -0.10 -6.74
C VAL A 74 8.83 -1.60 -6.52
N VAL A 75 9.89 -2.01 -5.83
CA VAL A 75 10.06 -3.38 -5.36
C VAL A 75 9.66 -3.41 -3.90
N VAL A 76 8.71 -4.27 -3.57
CA VAL A 76 8.14 -4.35 -2.24
C VAL A 76 8.30 -5.75 -1.67
N GLU A 77 8.40 -5.83 -0.35
CA GLU A 77 8.41 -7.09 0.39
C GLU A 77 7.25 -7.09 1.37
N CYS A 78 6.47 -8.17 1.39
CA CYS A 78 5.42 -8.35 2.38
C CYS A 78 6.05 -8.71 3.73
N VAL A 79 5.86 -7.82 4.70
CA VAL A 79 6.46 -8.00 6.03
C VAL A 79 5.45 -8.46 7.06
N ASN A 80 4.16 -8.33 6.76
CA ASN A 80 3.12 -8.73 7.71
C ASN A 80 1.77 -8.89 7.00
N LEU A 81 0.84 -9.57 7.67
CA LEU A 81 -0.56 -9.61 7.26
C LEU A 81 -1.38 -8.88 8.32
N ARG A 82 -2.38 -8.13 7.86
CA ARG A 82 -3.21 -7.31 8.72
C ARG A 82 -4.67 -7.52 8.40
N LYS A 83 -5.53 -7.44 9.42
CA LYS A 83 -6.97 -7.50 9.23
C LYS A 83 -7.54 -6.09 9.23
N VAL A 84 -8.40 -5.81 8.26
CA VAL A 84 -9.03 -4.50 8.11
C VAL A 84 -10.17 -4.37 9.10
N ASN A 85 -10.13 -3.34 9.94
CA ASN A 85 -11.23 -3.01 10.84
C ASN A 85 -12.13 -1.94 10.25
N ASN A 86 -11.54 -0.97 9.58
CA ASN A 86 -12.29 0.14 9.01
C ASN A 86 -11.51 0.74 7.85
N ILE A 87 -12.21 1.37 6.92
CA ILE A 87 -11.62 2.02 5.75
C ILE A 87 -12.25 3.40 5.64
N TYR A 88 -11.42 4.44 5.51
CA TYR A 88 -11.92 5.80 5.36
C TYR A 88 -11.02 6.63 4.44
N PRO A 89 -11.59 7.65 3.78
CA PRO A 89 -10.84 8.47 2.85
C PRO A 89 -9.88 9.43 3.56
N VAL A 90 -8.77 9.72 2.91
CA VAL A 90 -7.77 10.69 3.37
C VAL A 90 -7.28 11.52 2.18
N SER A 91 -6.20 12.29 2.40
CA SER A 91 -5.67 13.25 1.43
C SER A 91 -5.23 12.66 0.10
N TYR A 92 -5.06 11.37 -0.02
CA TYR A 92 -4.74 10.71 -1.28
C TYR A 92 -5.95 10.55 -2.20
N THR A 93 -7.14 11.03 -1.80
CA THR A 93 -8.43 10.81 -2.45
C THR A 93 -8.84 9.35 -2.46
N HIS A 94 -8.28 8.57 -1.59
CA HIS A 94 -8.58 7.16 -1.41
C HIS A 94 -8.40 6.81 0.07
N LEU A 95 -8.02 5.62 0.39
CA LEU A 95 -8.27 5.07 1.71
C LEU A 95 -7.01 4.94 2.53
N THR A 96 -7.11 5.24 3.83
CA THR A 96 -6.23 4.66 4.83
C THR A 96 -6.98 3.57 5.56
N LEU A 97 -6.23 2.79 6.31
CA LEU A 97 -6.68 1.54 6.86
C LEU A 97 -6.28 1.47 8.32
N PRO A 98 -7.21 1.70 9.26
CA PRO A 98 -6.92 1.36 10.65
C PRO A 98 -6.94 -0.15 10.79
N THR A 99 -5.92 -0.68 11.46
CA THR A 99 -5.82 -2.11 11.74
C THR A 99 -5.49 -2.32 13.20
N ILE A 100 -5.88 -3.44 13.69
CA ILE A 100 -5.55 -3.85 15.05
C ILE A 100 -4.59 -5.01 15.01
#